data_3ea790623299f10d911342b995506946
#
_entry.id   3ea790623299f10d911342b995506946
#
_cell.length_a   1.000
_cell.length_b   1.000
_cell.length_c   1.000
_cell.angle_alpha   90.00
_cell.angle_beta   90.00
_cell.angle_gamma   90.00
#
_symmetry.space_group_name_H-M   'P 1'
#
loop_
_entity.id
_entity.type
_entity.pdbx_description
1 polymer ?
#
loop_
_entity_poly.entity_id
_entity_poly.type
_entity_poly.pdbx_seq_one_letter_code
_entity_poly.pdbx_strand_id
1 'polypeptide(L)'
;KNDFKKYRDIKNIYNLTRHFKNSNKILTHLKKIIDENSLEKIDYLKMDCEGSEGHILKSIPNDYFLKIRSIVMEFHNNVSILNHNQIIHLLSNKGYQCILNRNNNSEFGYIFATRNQ
;
A
#
# COMPACT_ATOMS: atom_id res chain seq x y z
N LYS A 1 13.07 -13.39 11.32
CA LYS A 1 14.38 -12.81 11.55
C LYS A 1 14.72 -11.81 10.49
N ASN A 2 14.89 -12.24 9.26
CA ASN A 2 14.95 -11.30 8.15
C ASN A 2 13.65 -10.50 7.99
N ASP A 3 12.57 -11.03 8.54
CA ASP A 3 11.26 -10.38 8.46
C ASP A 3 11.22 -9.07 9.25
N PHE A 4 11.90 -9.00 10.41
CA PHE A 4 11.96 -7.76 11.18
C PHE A 4 12.61 -6.62 10.42
N LYS A 5 13.65 -6.91 9.64
CA LYS A 5 14.30 -5.89 8.82
C LYS A 5 13.36 -5.42 7.71
N LYS A 6 12.68 -6.36 7.07
CA LYS A 6 11.70 -6.04 6.03
C LYS A 6 10.57 -5.17 6.58
N TYR A 7 10.05 -5.52 7.76
CA TYR A 7 8.97 -4.74 8.37
C TYR A 7 9.45 -3.35 8.77
N ARG A 8 10.71 -3.19 9.17
CA ARG A 8 11.26 -1.86 9.46
C ARG A 8 11.33 -1.01 8.20
N ASP A 9 11.76 -1.59 7.09
CA ASP A 9 11.85 -0.88 5.82
C ASP A 9 10.46 -0.47 5.35
N ILE A 10 9.48 -1.36 5.47
CA ILE A 10 8.08 -1.08 5.16
C ILE A 10 7.54 0.03 6.06
N LYS A 11 7.88 0.00 7.36
CA LYS A 11 7.47 1.03 8.31
C LYS A 11 8.08 2.38 7.94
N ASN A 12 9.32 2.40 7.45
CA ASN A 12 9.96 3.62 6.97
C ASN A 12 9.23 4.18 5.74
N ILE A 13 8.81 3.33 4.80
CA ILE A 13 7.98 3.74 3.67
C ILE A 13 6.70 4.38 4.18
N TYR A 14 6.03 3.74 5.13
CA TYR A 14 4.81 4.24 5.73
C TYR A 14 5.00 5.62 6.36
N ASN A 15 6.07 5.81 7.13
CA ASN A 15 6.37 7.08 7.76
C ASN A 15 6.68 8.17 6.73
N LEU A 16 7.36 7.82 5.66
CA LEU A 16 7.73 8.74 4.59
C LEU A 16 6.51 9.17 3.78
N THR A 17 5.53 8.29 3.58
CA THR A 17 4.30 8.65 2.88
C THR A 17 3.50 9.73 3.61
N ARG A 18 3.64 9.83 4.92
CA ARG A 18 3.02 10.89 5.70
C ARG A 18 3.63 12.26 5.42
N HIS A 19 4.93 12.30 5.12
CA HIS A 19 5.64 13.54 4.86
C HIS A 19 5.57 13.96 3.40
N PHE A 20 5.44 13.01 2.49
CA PHE A 20 5.41 13.29 1.07
C PHE A 20 3.97 13.30 0.56
N LYS A 21 3.47 14.47 0.23
CA LYS A 21 2.15 14.59 -0.41
C LYS A 21 2.20 14.32 -1.90
N ASN A 22 3.37 14.15 -2.45
CA ASN A 22 3.58 13.92 -3.88
C ASN A 22 3.80 12.42 -4.11
N SER A 23 2.89 11.79 -4.86
CA SER A 23 2.94 10.36 -5.13
C SER A 23 4.19 9.95 -5.91
N ASN A 24 4.74 10.82 -6.74
CA ASN A 24 5.98 10.52 -7.49
C ASN A 24 7.18 10.35 -6.56
N LYS A 25 7.26 11.17 -5.50
CA LYS A 25 8.33 11.03 -4.51
C LYS A 25 8.18 9.75 -3.71
N ILE A 26 6.95 9.37 -3.38
CA ILE A 26 6.67 8.13 -2.67
C ILE A 26 7.08 6.94 -3.51
N LEU A 27 6.72 6.93 -4.79
CA LEU A 27 7.09 5.86 -5.71
C LEU A 27 8.60 5.76 -5.87
N THR A 28 9.29 6.89 -6.05
CA THR A 28 10.74 6.93 -6.14
C THR A 28 11.38 6.33 -4.89
N HIS A 29 10.82 6.63 -3.74
CA HIS A 29 11.33 6.13 -2.47
C HIS A 29 11.10 4.63 -2.31
N LEU A 30 9.91 4.14 -2.68
CA LEU A 30 9.60 2.71 -2.68
C LEU A 30 10.57 1.95 -3.60
N LYS A 31 10.78 2.47 -4.81
CA LYS A 31 11.72 1.90 -5.76
C LYS A 31 13.14 1.84 -5.19
N LYS A 32 13.59 2.92 -4.57
CA LYS A 32 14.89 3.00 -3.95
C LYS A 32 15.07 1.96 -2.85
N ILE A 33 14.08 1.80 -1.98
CA ILE A 33 14.13 0.81 -0.91
C ILE A 33 14.20 -0.62 -1.47
N ILE A 34 13.40 -0.92 -2.47
CA ILE A 34 13.38 -2.25 -3.09
C ILE A 34 14.74 -2.52 -3.76
N ASP A 35 15.22 -1.59 -4.56
CA ASP A 35 16.44 -1.78 -5.34
C ASP A 35 17.70 -1.78 -4.46
N GLU A 36 17.82 -0.83 -3.52
CA GLU A 36 19.01 -0.73 -2.67
C GLU A 36 19.15 -1.87 -1.68
N ASN A 37 18.02 -2.41 -1.22
CA ASN A 37 18.03 -3.53 -0.29
C ASN A 37 17.93 -4.88 -1.00
N SER A 38 17.91 -4.89 -2.31
CA SER A 38 17.77 -6.10 -3.13
C SER A 38 16.58 -6.94 -2.71
N LEU A 39 15.46 -6.27 -2.42
CA LEU A 39 14.26 -6.96 -1.96
C LEU A 39 13.57 -7.62 -3.15
N GLU A 40 13.58 -8.95 -3.16
CA GLU A 40 12.82 -9.71 -4.13
C GLU A 40 11.36 -9.79 -3.74
N LYS A 41 11.08 -9.62 -2.45
CA LYS A 41 9.75 -9.85 -1.88
C LYS A 41 9.56 -8.96 -0.66
N ILE A 42 8.38 -8.36 -0.59
CA ILE A 42 7.90 -7.63 0.57
C ILE A 42 6.73 -8.43 1.14
N ASP A 43 6.86 -8.91 2.38
CA ASP A 43 5.81 -9.72 2.99
C ASP A 43 4.63 -8.87 3.43
N TYR A 44 4.87 -7.63 3.83
CA TYR A 44 3.83 -6.79 4.39
C TYR A 44 4.13 -5.31 4.17
N LEU A 45 3.21 -4.61 3.54
CA LEU A 45 3.28 -3.17 3.34
C LEU A 45 2.10 -2.51 4.03
N LYS A 46 2.37 -1.62 4.96
CA LYS A 46 1.34 -0.84 5.63
C LYS A 46 1.32 0.57 5.06
N MET A 47 0.15 1.03 4.65
CA MET A 47 -0.05 2.36 4.09
C MET A 47 -1.07 3.13 4.92
N ASP A 48 -0.66 4.27 5.44
CA ASP A 48 -1.54 5.22 6.09
C ASP A 48 -1.15 6.61 5.57
N CYS A 49 -1.69 6.98 4.44
CA CYS A 49 -1.26 8.13 3.66
C CYS A 49 -2.25 9.28 3.68
N GLU A 50 -3.23 9.19 4.55
CA GLU A 50 -4.19 10.26 4.85
C GLU A 50 -4.84 10.86 3.59
N GLY A 51 -5.30 10.00 2.69
CA GLY A 51 -5.97 10.41 1.46
C GLY A 51 -5.15 10.29 0.20
N SER A 52 -3.86 10.00 0.29
CA SER A 52 -3.00 9.84 -0.89
C SER A 52 -2.96 8.40 -1.41
N GLU A 53 -3.68 7.47 -0.79
CA GLU A 53 -3.64 6.04 -1.11
C GLU A 53 -3.97 5.77 -2.57
N GLY A 54 -4.99 6.44 -3.09
CA GLY A 54 -5.40 6.25 -4.48
C GLY A 54 -4.34 6.66 -5.47
N HIS A 55 -3.70 7.80 -5.26
CA HIS A 55 -2.60 8.25 -6.10
C HIS A 55 -1.42 7.30 -6.06
N ILE A 56 -1.06 6.83 -4.86
CA ILE A 56 0.06 5.91 -4.69
C ILE A 56 -0.21 4.60 -5.40
N LEU A 57 -1.38 4.00 -5.18
CA LEU A 57 -1.74 2.72 -5.79
C LEU A 57 -1.75 2.79 -7.30
N LYS A 58 -2.26 3.89 -7.86
CA LYS A 58 -2.28 4.07 -9.31
C LYS A 58 -0.88 4.25 -9.90
N SER A 59 0.08 4.68 -9.10
CA SER A 59 1.44 4.94 -9.52
C SER A 59 2.37 3.75 -9.42
N ILE A 60 2.03 2.74 -8.61
CA ILE A 60 2.87 1.56 -8.42
C ILE A 60 2.87 0.69 -9.67
N PRO A 61 4.05 0.41 -10.26
CA PRO A 61 4.13 -0.49 -11.42
C PRO A 61 3.66 -1.91 -11.09
N ASN A 62 3.16 -2.62 -12.10
CA ASN A 62 2.65 -3.97 -11.92
C ASN A 62 3.69 -4.93 -11.36
N ASP A 63 4.93 -4.83 -11.80
CA ASP A 63 6.00 -5.70 -11.32
C ASP A 63 6.31 -5.48 -9.83
N TYR A 64 6.08 -4.29 -9.30
CA TYR A 64 6.23 -4.04 -7.87
C TYR A 64 5.12 -4.73 -7.06
N PHE A 65 3.88 -4.73 -7.57
CA PHE A 65 2.80 -5.46 -6.91
C PHE A 65 3.12 -6.96 -6.81
N LEU A 66 3.79 -7.52 -7.81
CA LEU A 66 4.17 -8.92 -7.77
C LEU A 66 5.16 -9.24 -6.64
N LYS A 67 5.88 -8.23 -6.16
CA LYS A 67 6.81 -8.38 -5.05
C LYS A 67 6.16 -8.19 -3.68
N ILE A 68 4.95 -7.64 -3.64
CA ILE A 68 4.27 -7.30 -2.38
C ILE A 68 3.19 -8.34 -2.12
N ARG A 69 3.36 -9.13 -1.05
CA ARG A 69 2.41 -10.18 -0.71
C ARG A 69 1.16 -9.63 -0.05
N SER A 70 1.31 -8.77 0.95
CA SER A 70 0.19 -8.24 1.71
C SER A 70 0.26 -6.74 1.84
N ILE A 71 -0.88 -6.10 1.71
CA ILE A 71 -1.02 -4.65 1.88
C ILE A 71 -2.11 -4.41 2.91
N VAL A 72 -1.81 -3.60 3.90
CA VAL A 72 -2.81 -3.08 4.84
C VAL A 72 -2.86 -1.58 4.67
N MET A 73 -4.04 -1.04 4.46
CA MET A 73 -4.17 0.39 4.26
C MET A 73 -5.42 0.93 4.92
N GLU A 74 -5.33 2.14 5.43
CA GLU A 74 -6.48 2.91 5.86
C GLU A 74 -7.02 3.66 4.64
N PHE A 75 -8.30 3.49 4.35
CA PHE A 75 -8.93 4.24 3.27
C PHE A 75 -9.62 5.49 3.83
N HIS A 76 -9.73 6.52 2.97
CA HIS A 76 -10.32 7.80 3.31
C HIS A 76 -11.20 8.25 2.14
N ASN A 77 -12.45 7.79 2.13
CA ASN A 77 -13.36 8.01 1.00
C ASN A 77 -13.62 9.47 0.70
N ASN A 78 -13.58 10.31 1.73
CA ASN A 78 -13.93 11.72 1.60
C ASN A 78 -12.79 12.59 1.07
N VAL A 79 -11.56 12.07 1.01
CA VAL A 79 -10.40 12.85 0.57
C VAL A 79 -9.57 12.16 -0.51
N SER A 80 -9.63 10.83 -0.61
CA SER A 80 -8.89 10.08 -1.62
C SER A 80 -9.58 10.17 -2.99
N ILE A 81 -8.81 10.10 -4.06
CA ILE A 81 -9.35 10.03 -5.42
C ILE A 81 -10.02 8.68 -5.70
N LEU A 82 -9.72 7.67 -4.91
CA LEU A 82 -10.36 6.36 -4.98
C LEU A 82 -11.07 6.10 -3.66
N ASN A 83 -12.34 5.67 -3.73
CA ASN A 83 -13.03 5.18 -2.56
C ASN A 83 -12.65 3.72 -2.28
N HIS A 84 -13.14 3.18 -1.16
CA HIS A 84 -12.76 1.81 -0.76
C HIS A 84 -13.16 0.75 -1.80
N ASN A 85 -14.30 0.91 -2.48
CA ASN A 85 -14.71 -0.04 -3.51
C ASN A 85 -13.77 0.00 -4.71
N GLN A 86 -13.35 1.18 -5.11
CA GLN A 86 -12.43 1.35 -6.23
C GLN A 86 -11.04 0.81 -5.87
N ILE A 87 -10.59 1.01 -4.64
CA ILE A 87 -9.32 0.44 -4.16
C ILE A 87 -9.36 -1.08 -4.17
N ILE A 88 -10.44 -1.66 -3.65
CA ILE A 88 -10.61 -3.12 -3.65
C ILE A 88 -10.62 -3.65 -5.08
N HIS A 89 -11.33 -2.99 -5.98
CA HIS A 89 -11.36 -3.39 -7.39
C HIS A 89 -9.96 -3.36 -8.01
N LEU A 90 -9.22 -2.29 -7.77
CA LEU A 90 -7.85 -2.16 -8.27
C LEU A 90 -6.97 -3.29 -7.75
N LEU A 91 -6.98 -3.53 -6.44
CA LEU A 91 -6.15 -4.56 -5.82
C LEU A 91 -6.58 -5.96 -6.26
N SER A 92 -7.88 -6.20 -6.42
CA SER A 92 -8.38 -7.48 -6.91
C SER A 92 -7.88 -7.77 -8.33
N ASN A 93 -7.81 -6.75 -9.17
CA ASN A 93 -7.27 -6.87 -10.52
C ASN A 93 -5.76 -7.14 -10.52
N LYS A 94 -5.07 -6.83 -9.43
CA LYS A 94 -3.64 -7.14 -9.26
C LYS A 94 -3.41 -8.51 -8.62
N GLY A 95 -4.48 -9.27 -8.37
CA GLY A 95 -4.38 -10.61 -7.82
C GLY A 95 -4.53 -10.71 -6.31
N TYR A 96 -4.94 -9.65 -5.65
CA TYR A 96 -5.16 -9.66 -4.21
C TYR A 96 -6.56 -10.10 -3.86
N GLN A 97 -6.68 -10.80 -2.74
CA GLN A 97 -7.95 -11.01 -2.06
C GLN A 97 -8.07 -9.97 -0.96
N CYS A 98 -9.20 -9.27 -0.90
CA CYS A 98 -9.36 -8.13 -0.03
C CYS A 98 -10.42 -8.38 1.05
N ILE A 99 -10.14 -7.91 2.26
CA ILE A 99 -11.07 -7.90 3.36
C ILE A 99 -11.26 -6.45 3.77
N LEU A 100 -12.53 -6.03 3.84
CA LEU A 100 -12.89 -4.68 4.26
C LEU A 100 -13.27 -4.68 5.74
N ASN A 101 -12.70 -3.75 6.50
CA ASN A 101 -13.03 -3.53 7.88
C ASN A 101 -13.39 -2.07 8.08
N ARG A 102 -14.66 -1.78 8.32
CA ARG A 102 -15.14 -0.43 8.58
C ARG A 102 -16.33 -0.48 9.52
N ASN A 103 -16.52 0.58 10.29
CA ASN A 103 -17.68 0.73 11.17
C ASN A 103 -18.85 1.30 10.36
N ASN A 104 -19.91 0.49 10.22
CA ASN A 104 -21.11 0.91 9.49
C ASN A 104 -20.77 1.52 8.14
N ASN A 105 -21.21 2.75 7.89
CA ASN A 105 -20.95 3.46 6.64
C ASN A 105 -19.90 4.55 6.82
N SER A 106 -18.91 4.30 7.69
CA SER A 106 -17.83 5.25 7.93
C SER A 106 -17.07 5.58 6.64
N GLU A 107 -16.66 6.85 6.50
CA GLU A 107 -15.85 7.30 5.37
C GLU A 107 -14.40 6.80 5.43
N PHE A 108 -14.01 6.20 6.54
CA PHE A 108 -12.69 5.61 6.68
C PHE A 108 -12.78 4.23 7.30
N GLY A 109 -11.73 3.46 7.12
CA GLY A 109 -11.60 2.10 7.64
C GLY A 109 -10.34 1.47 7.08
N TYR A 110 -10.27 0.16 7.14
CA TYR A 110 -9.08 -0.58 6.72
C TYR A 110 -9.40 -1.59 5.63
N ILE A 111 -8.47 -1.76 4.73
CA ILE A 111 -8.48 -2.82 3.71
C ILE A 111 -7.25 -3.69 3.95
N PHE A 112 -7.49 -4.99 4.04
CA PHE A 112 -6.44 -6.01 4.13
C PHE A 112 -6.42 -6.76 2.81
N ALA A 113 -5.31 -6.69 2.10
CA ALA A 113 -5.16 -7.34 0.80
C ALA A 113 -4.01 -8.33 0.87
N THR A 114 -4.24 -9.54 0.38
CA THR A 114 -3.23 -10.60 0.39
C THR A 114 -3.30 -11.36 -0.93
N ARG A 115 -2.15 -11.73 -1.45
CA ARG A 115 -2.04 -12.57 -2.64
C ARG A 115 -1.22 -13.80 -2.33
N ASN A 116 -1.55 -14.89 -2.99
CA ASN A 116 -0.75 -16.11 -2.94
C ASN A 116 0.47 -15.94 -3.84
N GLN A 117 1.60 -16.34 -3.32
CA GLN A 117 2.85 -16.29 -4.09
C GLN A 117 3.42 -17.68 -4.24
#